data_6059f159a29a63150ac902b1a2d50d2c
#
_entry.id   6059f159a29a63150ac902b1a2d50d2c
#
_cell.length_a   1.000
_cell.length_b   1.000
_cell.length_c   1.000
_cell.angle_alpha   90.00
_cell.angle_beta   90.00
_cell.angle_gamma   90.00
#
_symmetry.space_group_name_H-M   'P 1'
#
loop_
_entity.id
_entity.type
_entity.pdbx_description
1 polymer ?
#
loop_
_entity_poly.entity_id
_entity_poly.type
_entity_poly.pdbx_seq_one_letter_code
_entity_poly.pdbx_strand_id
1 'polypeptide(L)'
;MPSFLSDLSKFQGTGEKNADGKTLEEFLEEYDPYRYQTPSCTTDAVIFAHSGKLEKGLEGLKLLLVKRSNHPSIGYWALPGGFINIKEDLDDTARRELEEETGVKGLVMEQIATYGDYDRDPRARVITTAYMSLVDEIDV
;
A
#
# COMPACT_ATOMS: atom_id res chain seq x y z
N MET A 1 18.51 -13.11 -13.23
CA MET A 1 17.35 -12.46 -13.87
C MET A 1 17.63 -10.99 -14.13
N PRO A 2 17.26 -10.45 -15.26
CA PRO A 2 17.41 -9.01 -15.45
C PRO A 2 16.61 -8.22 -14.41
N SER A 3 17.11 -7.02 -14.09
CA SER A 3 16.39 -6.13 -13.17
C SER A 3 15.02 -5.77 -13.72
N PHE A 4 14.03 -5.57 -12.84
CA PHE A 4 12.74 -5.06 -13.27
C PHE A 4 12.76 -3.55 -13.58
N LEU A 5 13.86 -2.87 -13.24
CA LEU A 5 14.11 -1.48 -13.62
C LEU A 5 14.99 -1.43 -14.87
N SER A 6 14.65 -0.56 -15.81
CA SER A 6 15.42 -0.37 -17.03
C SER A 6 16.59 0.60 -16.85
N ASP A 7 16.46 1.59 -15.97
CA ASP A 7 17.51 2.57 -15.69
C ASP A 7 18.24 2.22 -14.41
N LEU A 8 19.48 1.80 -14.53
CA LEU A 8 20.35 1.40 -13.43
C LEU A 8 21.37 2.48 -13.04
N SER A 9 21.29 3.67 -13.61
CA SER A 9 22.27 4.74 -13.42
C SER A 9 22.45 5.16 -11.95
N LYS A 10 21.38 5.12 -11.17
CA LYS A 10 21.39 5.49 -9.76
C LYS A 10 22.01 4.45 -8.83
N PHE A 11 22.27 3.25 -9.32
CA PHE A 11 22.66 2.10 -8.49
C PHE A 11 24.09 1.63 -8.75
N GLN A 12 24.86 2.37 -9.52
CA GLN A 12 26.25 1.99 -9.87
C GLN A 12 27.24 2.11 -8.72
N GLY A 13 26.93 2.92 -7.70
CA GLY A 13 27.86 3.16 -6.61
C GLY A 13 29.17 3.76 -7.11
N THR A 14 30.31 3.19 -6.68
CA THR A 14 31.66 3.60 -7.14
C THR A 14 32.06 2.98 -8.48
N GLY A 15 31.26 2.05 -9.00
CA GLY A 15 31.59 1.31 -10.21
C GLY A 15 32.54 0.12 -9.97
N GLU A 16 32.89 -0.16 -8.72
CA GLU A 16 33.73 -1.29 -8.37
C GLU A 16 33.01 -2.63 -8.59
N LYS A 17 33.76 -3.65 -8.91
CA LYS A 17 33.30 -5.03 -8.91
C LYS A 17 33.16 -5.53 -7.46
N ASN A 18 32.19 -6.39 -7.19
CA ASN A 18 32.05 -7.00 -5.87
C ASN A 18 33.10 -8.09 -5.59
N ALA A 19 33.01 -8.73 -4.43
CA ALA A 19 33.93 -9.78 -4.02
C ALA A 19 33.98 -10.98 -4.99
N ASP A 20 32.89 -11.23 -5.72
CA ASP A 20 32.82 -12.30 -6.73
C ASP A 20 33.28 -11.85 -8.13
N GLY A 21 33.81 -10.63 -8.24
CA GLY A 21 34.28 -10.07 -9.51
C GLY A 21 33.19 -9.64 -10.47
N LYS A 22 31.97 -9.38 -9.97
CA LYS A 22 30.81 -9.03 -10.79
C LYS A 22 30.57 -7.53 -10.80
N THR A 23 30.17 -7.02 -11.96
CA THR A 23 29.56 -5.67 -12.08
C THR A 23 28.14 -5.68 -11.57
N LEU A 24 27.52 -4.51 -11.42
CA LEU A 24 26.12 -4.41 -11.05
C LEU A 24 25.24 -5.19 -12.04
N GLU A 25 25.45 -5.01 -13.33
CA GLU A 25 24.67 -5.64 -14.39
C GLU A 25 24.81 -7.17 -14.33
N GLU A 26 26.02 -7.68 -14.18
CA GLU A 26 26.27 -9.12 -14.04
C GLU A 26 25.63 -9.70 -12.77
N PHE A 27 25.74 -8.97 -11.65
CA PHE A 27 25.12 -9.35 -10.39
C PHE A 27 23.59 -9.46 -10.54
N LEU A 28 22.95 -8.46 -11.14
CA LEU A 28 21.49 -8.44 -11.31
C LEU A 28 21.01 -9.54 -12.27
N GLU A 29 21.79 -9.83 -13.33
CA GLU A 29 21.42 -10.91 -14.25
C GLU A 29 21.38 -12.28 -13.56
N GLU A 30 22.28 -12.51 -12.60
CA GLU A 30 22.34 -13.76 -11.84
C GLU A 30 21.41 -13.80 -10.63
N TYR A 31 20.92 -12.62 -10.19
CA TYR A 31 20.07 -12.53 -9.00
C TYR A 31 18.69 -13.10 -9.29
N ASP A 32 18.24 -14.02 -8.43
CA ASP A 32 16.90 -14.59 -8.50
C ASP A 32 16.03 -14.01 -7.37
N PRO A 33 15.13 -13.05 -7.67
CA PRO A 33 14.25 -12.45 -6.67
C PRO A 33 13.20 -13.44 -6.14
N TYR A 34 13.01 -14.58 -6.81
CA TYR A 34 12.05 -15.61 -6.39
C TYR A 34 12.68 -16.72 -5.55
N ARG A 35 13.97 -16.64 -5.28
CA ARG A 35 14.67 -17.60 -4.41
C ARG A 35 14.07 -17.66 -3.01
N TYR A 36 13.60 -16.53 -2.51
CA TYR A 36 12.92 -16.42 -1.23
C TYR A 36 11.47 -16.04 -1.45
N GLN A 37 10.58 -16.54 -0.58
CA GLN A 37 9.20 -16.10 -0.60
C GLN A 37 9.14 -14.62 -0.23
N THR A 38 8.38 -13.88 -1.02
CA THR A 38 8.15 -12.45 -0.77
C THR A 38 6.72 -12.21 -0.31
N PRO A 39 6.51 -11.35 0.70
CA PRO A 39 5.15 -11.00 1.10
C PRO A 39 4.45 -10.19 0.02
N SER A 40 3.12 -10.27 0.01
CA SER A 40 2.30 -9.35 -0.74
C SER A 40 2.11 -8.07 0.06
N CYS A 41 2.03 -6.94 -0.63
CA CYS A 41 1.81 -5.65 0.00
C CYS A 41 0.45 -5.08 -0.39
N THR A 42 -0.24 -4.49 0.58
CA THR A 42 -1.52 -3.81 0.39
C THR A 42 -1.48 -2.42 1.00
N THR A 43 -2.46 -1.61 0.66
CA THR A 43 -2.74 -0.35 1.36
C THR A 43 -4.17 -0.37 1.87
N ASP A 44 -4.40 0.31 2.97
CA ASP A 44 -5.73 0.55 3.53
C ASP A 44 -5.91 2.05 3.76
N ALA A 45 -7.10 2.56 3.49
CA ALA A 45 -7.41 3.98 3.65
C ALA A 45 -8.32 4.19 4.85
N VAL A 46 -7.86 4.98 5.82
CA VAL A 46 -8.61 5.38 7.02
C VAL A 46 -9.11 6.79 6.77
N ILE A 47 -10.33 6.90 6.24
CA ILE A 47 -10.92 8.19 5.87
C ILE A 47 -11.98 8.54 6.90
N PHE A 48 -11.66 9.55 7.70
CA PHE A 48 -12.61 10.14 8.64
C PHE A 48 -13.31 11.33 8.01
N ALA A 49 -14.64 11.38 8.15
CA ALA A 49 -15.45 12.50 7.71
C ALA A 49 -16.17 13.08 8.91
N HIS A 50 -16.30 14.41 8.95
CA HIS A 50 -17.04 15.08 10.01
C HIS A 50 -18.13 16.00 9.45
N SER A 51 -19.20 16.19 10.21
CA SER A 51 -20.39 16.95 9.78
C SER A 51 -20.36 18.40 10.28
N GLY A 52 -19.18 19.03 10.29
CA GLY A 52 -19.00 20.46 10.54
C GLY A 52 -18.31 20.80 11.84
N LYS A 53 -18.81 20.46 13.02
CA LYS A 53 -18.21 20.92 14.28
C LYS A 53 -17.81 19.77 15.18
N LEU A 54 -16.49 19.60 15.37
CA LEU A 54 -15.92 18.66 16.34
C LEU A 54 -15.81 19.30 17.76
N GLU A 55 -16.71 20.22 18.11
CA GLU A 55 -16.64 20.99 19.34
C GLU A 55 -16.87 20.17 20.61
N LYS A 56 -17.49 19.01 20.51
CA LYS A 56 -17.83 18.15 21.64
C LYS A 56 -17.22 16.75 21.53
N GLY A 57 -15.92 16.68 21.25
CA GLY A 57 -15.22 15.43 21.08
C GLY A 57 -15.43 14.82 19.70
N LEU A 58 -15.56 13.49 19.62
CA LEU A 58 -15.63 12.75 18.37
C LEU A 58 -17.07 12.54 17.87
N GLU A 59 -18.04 13.22 18.45
CA GLU A 59 -19.44 13.17 17.97
C GLU A 59 -19.51 13.72 16.55
N GLY A 60 -20.21 12.99 15.66
CA GLY A 60 -20.32 13.35 14.25
C GLY A 60 -19.14 12.94 13.39
N LEU A 61 -18.13 12.30 13.97
CA LEU A 61 -17.03 11.70 13.19
C LEU A 61 -17.49 10.36 12.63
N LYS A 62 -17.32 10.20 11.32
CA LYS A 62 -17.66 8.96 10.61
C LYS A 62 -16.42 8.36 9.96
N LEU A 63 -16.37 7.04 9.88
CA LEU A 63 -15.32 6.30 9.20
C LEU A 63 -15.89 5.68 7.93
N LEU A 64 -15.19 5.89 6.81
CA LEU A 64 -15.56 5.30 5.53
C LEU A 64 -15.22 3.82 5.52
N LEU A 65 -16.24 2.99 5.32
CA LEU A 65 -16.07 1.53 5.25
C LEU A 65 -16.76 0.99 3.99
N VAL A 66 -16.26 -0.13 3.51
CA VAL A 66 -16.87 -0.90 2.43
C VAL A 66 -17.26 -2.28 2.95
N LYS A 67 -18.37 -2.81 2.45
CA LYS A 67 -18.80 -4.16 2.82
C LYS A 67 -18.10 -5.17 1.93
N ARG A 68 -17.44 -6.14 2.56
CA ARG A 68 -16.73 -7.18 1.82
C ARG A 68 -17.72 -8.10 1.09
N SER A 69 -17.47 -8.28 -0.20
CA SER A 69 -18.27 -9.16 -1.07
C SER A 69 -17.55 -10.48 -1.38
N ASN A 70 -16.37 -10.70 -0.82
CA ASN A 70 -15.58 -11.90 -1.03
C ASN A 70 -14.87 -12.34 0.27
N HIS A 71 -14.29 -13.52 0.26
CA HIS A 71 -13.47 -14.02 1.36
C HIS A 71 -12.07 -13.37 1.35
N PRO A 72 -11.43 -13.24 2.50
CA PRO A 72 -11.90 -13.57 3.85
C PRO A 72 -12.91 -12.55 4.38
N SER A 73 -13.64 -12.94 5.42
CA SER A 73 -14.56 -12.06 6.16
C SER A 73 -15.69 -11.47 5.30
N ILE A 74 -16.26 -12.29 4.41
CA ILE A 74 -17.38 -11.87 3.55
C ILE A 74 -18.54 -11.32 4.40
N GLY A 75 -19.13 -10.23 3.96
CA GLY A 75 -20.24 -9.57 4.64
C GLY A 75 -19.84 -8.63 5.78
N TYR A 76 -18.58 -8.62 6.19
CA TYR A 76 -18.07 -7.69 7.19
C TYR A 76 -17.68 -6.37 6.55
N TRP A 77 -17.64 -5.33 7.37
CA TRP A 77 -17.18 -4.00 6.96
C TRP A 77 -15.67 -3.92 7.07
N ALA A 78 -15.05 -3.27 6.10
CA ALA A 78 -13.61 -3.14 6.03
C ALA A 78 -13.19 -1.76 5.52
N LEU A 79 -11.96 -1.37 5.81
CA LEU A 79 -11.35 -0.19 5.22
C LEU A 79 -11.21 -0.40 3.70
N PRO A 80 -11.41 0.66 2.89
CA PRO A 80 -11.06 0.59 1.48
C PRO A 80 -9.57 0.31 1.32
N GLY A 81 -9.21 -0.62 0.43
CA GLY A 81 -7.82 -0.95 0.21
C GLY A 81 -7.65 -2.12 -0.74
N GLY A 82 -6.44 -2.43 -1.07
CA GLY A 82 -6.12 -3.52 -1.96
C GLY A 82 -4.64 -3.68 -2.23
N PHE A 83 -4.33 -4.62 -3.10
CA PHE A 83 -2.95 -4.98 -3.44
C PHE A 83 -2.30 -3.95 -4.34
N ILE A 84 -0.99 -3.76 -4.12
CA ILE A 84 -0.18 -2.92 -4.99
C ILE A 84 -0.04 -3.55 -6.38
N ASN A 85 0.18 -2.71 -7.39
CA ASN A 85 0.74 -3.14 -8.66
C ASN A 85 2.26 -3.06 -8.57
N ILE A 86 2.98 -3.93 -9.27
CA ILE A 86 4.43 -4.09 -9.09
C ILE A 86 5.23 -2.81 -9.41
N LYS A 87 4.71 -1.95 -10.26
CA LYS A 87 5.35 -0.67 -10.63
C LYS A 87 4.53 0.54 -10.17
N GLU A 88 3.82 0.40 -9.07
CA GLU A 88 3.00 1.45 -8.49
C GLU A 88 3.54 1.82 -7.12
N ASP A 89 3.69 3.12 -6.86
CA ASP A 89 4.07 3.60 -5.54
C ASP A 89 2.92 3.42 -4.54
N LEU A 90 3.23 3.25 -3.27
CA LEU A 90 2.22 2.99 -2.24
C LEU A 90 1.15 4.08 -2.17
N ASP A 91 1.55 5.36 -2.27
CA ASP A 91 0.63 6.49 -2.25
C ASP A 91 -0.38 6.40 -3.40
N ASP A 92 0.07 5.98 -4.57
CA ASP A 92 -0.77 5.84 -5.75
C ASP A 92 -1.73 4.65 -5.62
N THR A 93 -1.26 3.55 -5.01
CA THR A 93 -2.12 2.41 -4.69
C THR A 93 -3.27 2.84 -3.77
N ALA A 94 -2.94 3.58 -2.71
CA ALA A 94 -3.94 4.04 -1.75
C ALA A 94 -5.02 4.89 -2.43
N ARG A 95 -4.62 5.83 -3.29
CA ARG A 95 -5.57 6.66 -4.04
C ARG A 95 -6.40 5.85 -5.03
N ARG A 96 -5.76 4.97 -5.78
CA ARG A 96 -6.43 4.15 -6.78
C ARG A 96 -7.48 3.23 -6.17
N GLU A 97 -7.11 2.49 -5.11
CA GLU A 97 -8.04 1.57 -4.44
C GLU A 97 -9.21 2.32 -3.80
N LEU A 98 -8.94 3.47 -3.19
CA LEU A 98 -10.00 4.30 -2.62
C LEU A 98 -11.00 4.75 -3.70
N GLU A 99 -10.49 5.22 -4.83
CA GLU A 99 -11.33 5.67 -5.94
C GLU A 99 -12.13 4.51 -6.54
N GLU A 100 -11.49 3.37 -6.79
CA GLU A 100 -12.14 2.19 -7.37
C GLU A 100 -13.27 1.65 -6.48
N GLU A 101 -13.05 1.62 -5.18
CA GLU A 101 -14.02 1.04 -4.24
C GLU A 101 -15.12 2.00 -3.79
N THR A 102 -14.84 3.30 -3.76
CA THR A 102 -15.75 4.29 -3.17
C THR A 102 -16.10 5.46 -4.08
N GLY A 103 -15.35 5.68 -5.14
CA GLY A 103 -15.49 6.87 -6.00
C GLY A 103 -14.86 8.13 -5.44
N VAL A 104 -14.27 8.08 -4.26
CA VAL A 104 -13.64 9.24 -3.62
C VAL A 104 -12.29 9.53 -4.26
N LYS A 105 -12.08 10.79 -4.66
CA LYS A 105 -10.87 11.23 -5.38
C LYS A 105 -10.23 12.44 -4.72
N GLY A 106 -8.95 12.63 -5.03
CA GLY A 106 -8.25 13.88 -4.76
C GLY A 106 -7.94 14.15 -3.30
N LEU A 107 -8.05 13.17 -2.43
CA LEU A 107 -7.70 13.34 -1.03
C LEU A 107 -6.19 13.31 -0.83
N VAL A 108 -5.70 14.20 0.02
CA VAL A 108 -4.35 14.14 0.55
C VAL A 108 -4.37 13.18 1.73
N MET A 109 -3.64 12.08 1.60
CA MET A 109 -3.56 11.06 2.64
C MET A 109 -2.14 10.96 3.19
N GLU A 110 -2.03 10.72 4.48
CA GLU A 110 -0.75 10.54 5.17
C GLU A 110 -0.61 9.09 5.62
N GLN A 111 0.58 8.54 5.43
CA GLN A 111 0.93 7.23 5.94
C GLN A 111 0.99 7.26 7.46
N ILE A 112 0.26 6.38 8.13
CA ILE A 112 0.17 6.38 9.60
C ILE A 112 0.80 5.17 10.26
N ALA A 113 0.74 3.99 9.64
CA ALA A 113 1.25 2.76 10.24
C ALA A 113 1.40 1.65 9.21
N THR A 114 2.23 0.67 9.56
CA THR A 114 2.38 -0.58 8.81
C THR A 114 2.00 -1.74 9.72
N TYR A 115 1.19 -2.65 9.23
CA TYR A 115 0.72 -3.82 9.97
C TYR A 115 1.25 -5.09 9.30
N GLY A 116 2.05 -5.84 10.04
CA GLY A 116 2.78 -6.97 9.48
C GLY A 116 2.67 -8.27 10.28
N ASP A 117 1.64 -8.46 11.10
CA ASP A 117 1.44 -9.70 11.82
C ASP A 117 1.34 -10.87 10.83
N TYR A 118 2.06 -11.95 11.09
CA TYR A 118 2.16 -13.05 10.11
C TYR A 118 0.83 -13.74 9.82
N ASP A 119 -0.08 -13.68 10.77
CA ASP A 119 -1.37 -14.39 10.74
C ASP A 119 -2.57 -13.48 10.45
N ARG A 120 -2.32 -12.25 10.01
CA ARG A 120 -3.40 -11.27 9.79
C ARG A 120 -4.30 -11.58 8.59
N ASP A 121 -3.81 -12.34 7.62
CA ASP A 121 -4.54 -12.69 6.39
C ASP A 121 -4.35 -14.17 6.09
N PRO A 122 -5.43 -14.96 5.95
CA PRO A 122 -5.32 -16.39 5.72
C PRO A 122 -4.87 -16.75 4.31
N ARG A 123 -4.90 -15.84 3.36
CA ARG A 123 -4.56 -16.12 1.97
C ARG A 123 -3.06 -16.23 1.74
N ALA A 124 -2.28 -15.36 2.43
CA ALA A 124 -0.85 -15.27 2.22
C ALA A 124 -0.20 -14.41 3.30
N ARG A 125 1.13 -14.28 3.23
CA ARG A 125 1.87 -13.31 4.03
C ARG A 125 1.61 -11.92 3.44
N VAL A 126 0.77 -11.15 4.11
CA VAL A 126 0.34 -9.83 3.64
C VAL A 126 0.75 -8.74 4.63
N ILE A 127 1.46 -7.74 4.13
CA ILE A 127 1.84 -6.54 4.88
C ILE A 127 1.04 -5.38 4.32
N THR A 128 0.33 -4.67 5.18
CA THR A 128 -0.45 -3.50 4.75
C THR A 128 0.12 -2.21 5.33
N THR A 129 0.02 -1.14 4.54
CA THR A 129 0.33 0.21 4.98
C THR A 129 -0.97 1.01 5.03
N ALA A 130 -1.25 1.61 6.18
CA ALA A 130 -2.46 2.40 6.39
C ALA A 130 -2.18 3.87 6.10
N TYR A 131 -3.11 4.48 5.38
CA TYR A 131 -3.13 5.91 5.04
C TYR A 131 -4.36 6.56 5.67
N MET A 132 -4.23 7.80 6.09
CA MET A 132 -5.33 8.52 6.76
C MET A 132 -5.58 9.87 6.12
N SER A 133 -6.84 10.25 6.09
CA SER A 133 -7.29 11.60 5.77
C SER A 133 -8.48 11.97 6.65
N LEU A 134 -8.59 13.24 6.98
CA LEU A 134 -9.75 13.82 7.67
C LEU A 134 -10.37 14.85 6.74
N VAL A 135 -11.64 14.67 6.41
CA VAL A 135 -12.33 15.49 5.42
C VAL A 135 -13.68 15.95 5.94
N ASP A 136 -14.23 16.99 5.33
CA ASP A 136 -15.61 17.38 5.51
C ASP A 136 -16.54 16.36 4.86
N GLU A 137 -17.65 16.05 5.51
CA GLU A 137 -18.60 15.04 5.01
C GLU A 137 -19.14 15.37 3.63
N ILE A 138 -19.23 16.63 3.28
CA ILE A 138 -19.72 17.07 1.96
C ILE A 138 -18.71 16.89 0.85
N ASP A 139 -17.45 16.67 1.19
CA ASP A 139 -16.36 16.49 0.21
C ASP A 139 -16.16 15.01 -0.19
N VAL A 140 -16.90 14.12 0.41
CA VAL A 140 -16.80 12.66 0.22
C VAL A 140 -17.93 12.10 -0.62
#